data_7e83572de087fab80855346b2cb3f32c
#
_entry.id   7e83572de087fab80855346b2cb3f32c
#
_cell.length_a   1.000
_cell.length_b   1.000
_cell.length_c   1.000
_cell.angle_alpha   90.00
_cell.angle_beta   90.00
_cell.angle_gamma   90.00
#
_symmetry.space_group_name_H-M   'P 1'
#
loop_
_entity.id
_entity.type
_entity.pdbx_description
1 polymer ?
#
loop_
_entity_poly.entity_id
_entity_poly.type
_entity_poly.pdbx_seq_one_letter_code
_entity_poly.pdbx_strand_id
1 'polypeptide(L)'
;RYHFGGRHNHCLTSPVYRRKVREMDTALAQRYAHHPAVILWHLSNEFSGDCYCPLCQEKFRQWLKKRYGTLENLNQAWGTSFWSHRYTDWSQVEAPGEMAETSTNGMFIDWRRFSTHQCKTFMMAERDAVQAVDATLKCTANLMERFWDYDYFSLAEGMDVVSWDSYPAWHSGDDVAKAAEFAMNHDIMRSLKNQPFLLMESTPSQVNWKPVNKLKRPGMHLLSSLQAVAHGSQSVCYFQW
;
A
#
# COMPACT_ATOMS: atom_id res chain seq x y z
N ARG A 1 -7.84 -11.59 7.85
CA ARG A 1 -6.82 -11.69 8.90
C ARG A 1 -7.44 -12.34 10.12
N TYR A 2 -6.91 -13.48 10.53
CA TYR A 2 -7.52 -14.31 11.58
C TYR A 2 -6.80 -14.22 12.92
N HIS A 3 -5.58 -13.66 12.94
CA HIS A 3 -4.78 -13.61 14.15
C HIS A 3 -4.77 -12.22 14.76
N PHE A 4 -5.24 -12.11 15.98
CA PHE A 4 -5.15 -10.91 16.79
C PHE A 4 -3.68 -10.69 17.20
N GLY A 5 -3.26 -9.43 17.28
CA GLY A 5 -1.91 -9.06 17.71
C GLY A 5 -0.89 -8.86 16.59
N GLY A 6 -1.26 -9.10 15.32
CA GLY A 6 -0.43 -8.69 14.19
C GLY A 6 -0.49 -7.18 13.95
N ARG A 7 0.50 -6.63 13.24
CA ARG A 7 0.58 -5.19 12.94
C ARG A 7 -0.68 -4.67 12.25
N HIS A 8 -1.15 -5.32 11.18
CA HIS A 8 -2.35 -5.00 10.43
C HIS A 8 -3.41 -6.08 10.63
N ASN A 9 -4.07 -6.08 11.76
CA ASN A 9 -5.08 -7.08 12.13
C ASN A 9 -6.52 -6.70 11.77
N HIS A 10 -6.71 -5.63 11.02
CA HIS A 10 -8.00 -5.17 10.51
C HIS A 10 -8.26 -5.65 9.07
N CYS A 11 -9.51 -5.59 8.64
CA CYS A 11 -9.95 -5.96 7.30
C CYS A 11 -10.46 -4.73 6.55
N LEU A 12 -9.81 -4.35 5.45
CA LEU A 12 -10.21 -3.20 4.62
C LEU A 12 -11.59 -3.38 3.94
N THR A 13 -12.10 -4.63 3.91
CA THR A 13 -13.43 -4.96 3.37
C THR A 13 -14.54 -4.83 4.42
N SER A 14 -14.19 -4.81 5.73
CA SER A 14 -15.16 -4.77 6.81
C SER A 14 -16.00 -3.47 6.79
N PRO A 15 -17.33 -3.56 6.66
CA PRO A 15 -18.18 -2.37 6.68
C PRO A 15 -18.15 -1.64 8.03
N VAL A 16 -17.97 -2.38 9.13
CA VAL A 16 -17.84 -1.80 10.48
C VAL A 16 -16.54 -1.01 10.58
N TYR A 17 -15.43 -1.58 10.13
CA TYR A 17 -14.13 -0.91 10.16
C TYR A 17 -14.17 0.37 9.30
N ARG A 18 -14.64 0.28 8.04
CA ARG A 18 -14.79 1.44 7.14
C ARG A 18 -15.65 2.55 7.73
N ARG A 19 -16.74 2.20 8.41
CA ARG A 19 -17.59 3.18 9.09
C ARG A 19 -16.84 3.87 10.23
N LYS A 20 -16.13 3.11 11.07
CA LYS A 20 -15.38 3.66 12.21
C LYS A 20 -14.21 4.54 11.78
N VAL A 21 -13.52 4.17 10.74
CA VAL A 21 -12.46 5.00 10.14
C VAL A 21 -13.04 6.31 9.62
N ARG A 22 -14.12 6.26 8.85
CA ARG A 22 -14.80 7.48 8.38
C ARG A 22 -15.26 8.39 9.52
N GLU A 23 -15.84 7.83 10.58
CA GLU A 23 -16.23 8.59 11.78
C GLU A 23 -15.02 9.30 12.40
N MET A 24 -13.88 8.61 12.50
CA MET A 24 -12.65 9.16 13.05
C MET A 24 -12.05 10.26 12.17
N ASP A 25 -11.90 9.99 10.88
CA ASP A 25 -11.31 10.93 9.91
C ASP A 25 -12.15 12.21 9.84
N THR A 26 -13.48 12.07 9.83
CA THR A 26 -14.39 13.23 9.87
C THR A 26 -14.20 14.05 11.14
N ALA A 27 -14.14 13.40 12.29
CA ALA A 27 -13.96 14.10 13.58
C ALA A 27 -12.60 14.82 13.65
N LEU A 28 -11.52 14.18 13.18
CA LEU A 28 -10.19 14.79 13.11
C LEU A 28 -10.18 15.98 12.14
N ALA A 29 -10.78 15.83 10.96
CA ALA A 29 -10.86 16.90 9.97
C ALA A 29 -11.67 18.09 10.51
N GLN A 30 -12.84 17.87 11.10
CA GLN A 30 -13.64 18.93 11.72
C GLN A 30 -12.88 19.71 12.79
N ARG A 31 -11.97 19.04 13.52
CA ARG A 31 -11.20 19.69 14.57
C ARG A 31 -9.98 20.43 14.05
N TYR A 32 -9.29 19.91 13.04
CA TYR A 32 -7.94 20.36 12.68
C TYR A 32 -7.81 20.93 11.27
N ALA A 33 -8.80 20.80 10.40
CA ALA A 33 -8.71 21.21 9.00
C ALA A 33 -8.23 22.66 8.80
N HIS A 34 -8.69 23.56 9.67
CA HIS A 34 -8.35 24.98 9.57
C HIS A 34 -7.19 25.42 10.47
N HIS A 35 -6.49 24.47 11.09
CA HIS A 35 -5.33 24.80 11.91
C HIS A 35 -4.13 25.17 11.01
N PRO A 36 -3.49 26.33 11.18
CA PRO A 36 -2.49 26.84 10.26
C PRO A 36 -1.22 25.97 10.13
N ALA A 37 -0.97 25.09 11.09
CA ALA A 37 0.15 24.15 11.03
C ALA A 37 -0.17 22.85 10.28
N VAL A 38 -1.43 22.61 9.92
CA VAL A 38 -1.81 21.42 9.12
C VAL A 38 -1.67 21.76 7.65
N ILE A 39 -0.71 21.13 7.00
CA ILE A 39 -0.39 21.33 5.58
C ILE A 39 -0.76 20.13 4.71
N LEU A 40 -0.91 18.95 5.32
CA LEU A 40 -1.13 17.69 4.61
C LEU A 40 -1.76 16.66 5.56
N TRP A 41 -2.66 15.83 5.04
CA TRP A 41 -3.26 14.71 5.75
C TRP A 41 -2.60 13.41 5.35
N HIS A 42 -2.12 12.67 6.32
CA HIS A 42 -1.56 11.34 6.13
C HIS A 42 -2.63 10.29 6.43
N LEU A 43 -3.10 9.60 5.38
CA LEU A 43 -4.16 8.60 5.45
C LEU A 43 -3.56 7.25 5.83
N SER A 44 -4.06 6.64 6.91
CA SER A 44 -3.58 5.33 7.39
C SER A 44 -2.05 5.26 7.52
N ASN A 45 -1.46 4.08 7.46
CA ASN A 45 -0.01 3.87 7.46
C ASN A 45 0.35 2.59 6.74
N GLU A 46 1.23 2.67 5.75
CA GLU A 46 1.84 1.53 5.06
C GLU A 46 0.85 0.41 4.73
N PHE A 47 -0.11 0.71 3.87
CA PHE A 47 -1.09 -0.31 3.43
C PHE A 47 -0.40 -1.58 2.96
N SER A 48 -0.70 -2.71 3.59
CA SER A 48 -0.04 -3.97 3.30
C SER A 48 -0.83 -5.20 3.70
N GLY A 49 -0.44 -6.33 3.15
CA GLY A 49 -0.88 -7.67 3.50
C GLY A 49 -2.30 -8.02 3.05
N ASP A 50 -2.50 -9.30 2.91
CA ASP A 50 -3.74 -9.91 2.45
C ASP A 50 -4.71 -10.21 3.60
N CYS A 51 -5.99 -10.26 3.27
CA CYS A 51 -7.04 -10.70 4.19
C CYS A 51 -7.97 -11.70 3.50
N TYR A 52 -7.94 -12.94 3.92
CA TYR A 52 -8.72 -14.05 3.34
C TYR A 52 -9.99 -14.36 4.13
N CYS A 53 -10.51 -13.42 4.92
CA CYS A 53 -11.72 -13.63 5.71
C CYS A 53 -12.97 -13.79 4.82
N PRO A 54 -14.10 -14.32 5.36
CA PRO A 54 -15.31 -14.52 4.58
C PRO A 54 -15.83 -13.29 3.85
N LEU A 55 -15.64 -12.09 4.41
CA LEU A 55 -15.99 -10.83 3.75
C LEU A 55 -15.15 -10.57 2.49
N CYS A 56 -13.84 -10.83 2.57
CA CYS A 56 -12.94 -10.68 1.42
C CYS A 56 -13.22 -11.73 0.36
N GLN A 57 -13.48 -12.99 0.75
CA GLN A 57 -13.86 -14.07 -0.15
C GLN A 57 -15.12 -13.70 -0.96
N GLU A 58 -16.16 -13.24 -0.29
CA GLU A 58 -17.40 -12.85 -0.95
C GLU A 58 -17.22 -11.61 -1.84
N LYS A 59 -16.48 -10.60 -1.39
CA LYS A 59 -16.18 -9.42 -2.20
C LYS A 59 -15.33 -9.73 -3.41
N PHE A 60 -14.40 -10.68 -3.31
CA PHE A 60 -13.61 -11.15 -4.43
C PHE A 60 -14.49 -11.81 -5.50
N ARG A 61 -15.40 -12.72 -5.11
CA ARG A 61 -16.38 -13.32 -6.02
C ARG A 61 -17.26 -12.27 -6.71
N GLN A 62 -17.75 -11.28 -5.97
CA GLN A 62 -18.54 -10.18 -6.54
C GLN A 62 -17.74 -9.35 -7.55
N TRP A 63 -16.48 -9.07 -7.24
CA TRP A 63 -15.59 -8.35 -8.13
C TRP A 63 -15.32 -9.14 -9.41
N LEU A 64 -15.07 -10.45 -9.31
CA LEU A 64 -14.89 -11.33 -10.45
C LEU A 64 -16.15 -11.44 -11.32
N LYS A 65 -17.34 -11.57 -10.70
CA LYS A 65 -18.62 -11.54 -11.42
C LYS A 65 -18.78 -10.25 -12.24
N LYS A 66 -18.43 -9.11 -11.66
CA LYS A 66 -18.47 -7.82 -12.37
C LYS A 66 -17.46 -7.77 -13.52
N ARG A 67 -16.28 -8.37 -13.36
CA ARG A 67 -15.19 -8.36 -14.31
C ARG A 67 -15.45 -9.29 -15.51
N TYR A 68 -15.90 -10.50 -15.24
CA TYR A 68 -16.03 -11.56 -16.26
C TYR A 68 -17.47 -11.80 -16.74
N GLY A 69 -18.45 -11.36 -16.00
CA GLY A 69 -19.87 -11.60 -16.28
C GLY A 69 -20.29 -13.03 -16.02
N THR A 70 -19.69 -13.99 -16.70
CA THR A 70 -20.01 -15.42 -16.57
C THR A 70 -18.84 -16.24 -16.01
N LEU A 71 -19.17 -17.37 -15.41
CA LEU A 71 -18.17 -18.32 -14.91
C LEU A 71 -17.36 -18.94 -16.05
N GLU A 72 -17.98 -19.11 -17.24
CA GLU A 72 -17.29 -19.60 -18.43
C GLU A 72 -16.17 -18.64 -18.88
N ASN A 73 -16.46 -17.34 -18.92
CA ASN A 73 -15.45 -16.33 -19.27
C ASN A 73 -14.29 -16.32 -18.26
N LEU A 74 -14.60 -16.51 -16.96
CA LEU A 74 -13.57 -16.63 -15.92
C LEU A 74 -12.72 -17.89 -16.16
N ASN A 75 -13.35 -19.04 -16.39
CA ASN A 75 -12.67 -20.30 -16.65
C ASN A 75 -11.74 -20.20 -17.87
N GLN A 76 -12.20 -19.58 -18.93
CA GLN A 76 -11.39 -19.34 -20.13
C GLN A 76 -10.20 -18.41 -19.83
N ALA A 77 -10.43 -17.28 -19.16
CA ALA A 77 -9.40 -16.31 -18.84
C ALA A 77 -8.32 -16.85 -17.89
N TRP A 78 -8.70 -17.72 -16.97
CA TRP A 78 -7.78 -18.35 -16.02
C TRP A 78 -7.15 -19.66 -16.54
N GLY A 79 -7.61 -20.18 -17.68
CA GLY A 79 -7.12 -21.44 -18.24
C GLY A 79 -7.41 -22.65 -17.34
N THR A 80 -8.56 -22.67 -16.66
CA THR A 80 -8.90 -23.65 -15.61
C THR A 80 -9.11 -25.08 -16.10
N SER A 81 -9.15 -25.30 -17.41
CA SER A 81 -9.13 -26.66 -17.98
C SER A 81 -7.83 -27.42 -17.69
N PHE A 82 -6.74 -26.71 -17.45
CA PHE A 82 -5.47 -27.30 -17.03
C PHE A 82 -5.63 -28.00 -15.67
N TRP A 83 -5.23 -29.24 -15.56
CA TRP A 83 -5.40 -30.12 -14.40
C TRP A 83 -6.86 -30.22 -13.89
N SER A 84 -7.84 -30.00 -14.78
CA SER A 84 -9.27 -30.09 -14.41
C SER A 84 -9.71 -29.12 -13.30
N HIS A 85 -9.11 -27.93 -13.23
CA HIS A 85 -9.46 -26.90 -12.22
C HIS A 85 -10.70 -26.07 -12.59
N ARG A 86 -11.52 -26.55 -13.54
CA ARG A 86 -12.69 -25.82 -14.05
C ARG A 86 -13.73 -25.62 -12.96
N TYR A 87 -14.10 -24.38 -12.73
CA TYR A 87 -15.19 -24.00 -11.83
C TYR A 87 -16.55 -24.21 -12.49
N THR A 88 -17.50 -24.80 -11.79
CA THR A 88 -18.89 -25.04 -12.22
C THR A 88 -19.89 -24.20 -11.44
N ASP A 89 -19.50 -23.66 -10.30
CA ASP A 89 -20.27 -22.72 -9.49
C ASP A 89 -19.37 -21.65 -8.88
N TRP A 90 -19.90 -20.43 -8.72
CA TRP A 90 -19.15 -19.31 -8.14
C TRP A 90 -18.72 -19.53 -6.69
N SER A 91 -19.44 -20.35 -5.93
CA SER A 91 -19.07 -20.69 -4.55
C SER A 91 -17.76 -21.46 -4.44
N GLN A 92 -17.34 -22.12 -5.51
CA GLN A 92 -16.07 -22.86 -5.59
C GLN A 92 -14.87 -21.93 -5.77
N VAL A 93 -15.10 -20.66 -6.16
CA VAL A 93 -14.03 -19.69 -6.37
C VAL A 93 -13.64 -19.12 -5.01
N GLU A 94 -12.43 -19.44 -4.58
CA GLU A 94 -11.83 -18.93 -3.35
C GLU A 94 -10.61 -18.07 -3.67
N ALA A 95 -10.33 -17.10 -2.79
CA ALA A 95 -9.11 -16.32 -2.87
C ALA A 95 -7.90 -17.22 -2.57
N PRO A 96 -6.73 -16.95 -3.17
CA PRO A 96 -5.52 -17.71 -2.89
C PRO A 96 -5.09 -17.50 -1.44
N GLY A 97 -5.30 -18.51 -0.59
CA GLY A 97 -4.85 -18.53 0.80
C GLY A 97 -3.37 -18.90 0.90
N GLU A 98 -2.86 -18.97 2.13
CA GLU A 98 -1.46 -19.37 2.41
C GLU A 98 -1.12 -20.78 1.86
N MET A 99 -2.13 -21.64 1.75
CA MET A 99 -2.00 -23.02 1.26
C MET A 99 -2.42 -23.15 -0.22
N ALA A 100 -2.76 -22.06 -0.90
CA ALA A 100 -3.26 -22.12 -2.26
C ALA A 100 -2.19 -22.62 -3.23
N GLU A 101 -2.60 -23.52 -4.12
CA GLU A 101 -1.76 -23.93 -5.24
C GLU A 101 -1.52 -22.76 -6.19
N THR A 102 -0.29 -22.64 -6.66
CA THR A 102 0.14 -21.58 -7.59
C THR A 102 -0.21 -21.89 -9.05
N SER A 103 -0.89 -23.00 -9.30
CA SER A 103 -1.20 -23.49 -10.66
C SER A 103 -2.16 -22.60 -11.45
N THR A 104 -2.94 -21.76 -10.79
CA THR A 104 -3.90 -20.86 -11.45
C THR A 104 -3.39 -19.42 -11.40
N ASN A 105 -2.45 -19.08 -12.26
CA ASN A 105 -1.84 -17.74 -12.33
C ASN A 105 -2.86 -16.62 -12.52
N GLY A 106 -3.93 -16.85 -13.29
CA GLY A 106 -5.02 -15.89 -13.49
C GLY A 106 -5.69 -15.49 -12.18
N MET A 107 -5.90 -16.44 -11.27
CA MET A 107 -6.46 -16.18 -9.94
C MET A 107 -5.54 -15.29 -9.10
N PHE A 108 -4.22 -15.55 -9.09
CA PHE A 108 -3.27 -14.72 -8.35
C PHE A 108 -3.23 -13.29 -8.88
N ILE A 109 -3.20 -13.12 -10.19
CA ILE A 109 -3.21 -11.80 -10.83
C ILE A 109 -4.49 -11.05 -10.45
N ASP A 110 -5.64 -11.69 -10.51
CA ASP A 110 -6.91 -11.07 -10.17
C ASP A 110 -7.05 -10.83 -8.67
N TRP A 111 -6.46 -11.66 -7.82
CA TRP A 111 -6.37 -11.38 -6.40
C TRP A 111 -5.56 -10.11 -6.12
N ARG A 112 -4.41 -9.92 -6.76
CA ARG A 112 -3.60 -8.68 -6.64
C ARG A 112 -4.36 -7.46 -7.14
N ARG A 113 -5.07 -7.57 -8.25
CA ARG A 113 -5.94 -6.50 -8.77
C ARG A 113 -7.09 -6.18 -7.81
N PHE A 114 -7.72 -7.20 -7.26
CA PHE A 114 -8.77 -7.04 -6.25
C PHE A 114 -8.24 -6.41 -4.96
N SER A 115 -7.09 -6.86 -4.46
CA SER A 115 -6.44 -6.32 -3.27
C SER A 115 -6.10 -4.84 -3.46
N THR A 116 -5.52 -4.47 -4.61
CA THR A 116 -5.30 -3.06 -4.99
C THR A 116 -6.59 -2.27 -5.01
N HIS A 117 -7.65 -2.80 -5.64
CA HIS A 117 -8.96 -2.15 -5.68
C HIS A 117 -9.56 -1.93 -4.27
N GLN A 118 -9.46 -2.93 -3.38
CA GLN A 118 -9.94 -2.80 -1.99
C GLN A 118 -9.15 -1.75 -1.22
N CYS A 119 -7.83 -1.76 -1.34
CA CYS A 119 -6.96 -0.77 -0.71
C CYS A 119 -7.28 0.65 -1.22
N LYS A 120 -7.33 0.83 -2.54
CA LYS A 120 -7.65 2.11 -3.17
C LYS A 120 -8.99 2.66 -2.72
N THR A 121 -10.05 1.84 -2.77
CA THR A 121 -11.40 2.27 -2.35
C THR A 121 -11.50 2.57 -0.86
N PHE A 122 -10.68 1.92 -0.05
CA PHE A 122 -10.59 2.22 1.37
C PHE A 122 -9.89 3.58 1.59
N MET A 123 -8.71 3.77 1.03
CA MET A 123 -7.97 5.03 1.10
C MET A 123 -8.76 6.23 0.55
N MET A 124 -9.47 6.04 -0.57
CA MET A 124 -10.34 7.09 -1.12
C MET A 124 -11.49 7.43 -0.18
N ALA A 125 -12.04 6.44 0.56
CA ALA A 125 -13.09 6.72 1.53
C ALA A 125 -12.58 7.51 2.76
N GLU A 126 -11.31 7.32 3.16
CA GLU A 126 -10.64 8.16 4.16
C GLU A 126 -10.47 9.58 3.63
N ARG A 127 -9.89 9.72 2.43
CA ARG A 127 -9.73 11.02 1.76
C ARG A 127 -11.07 11.77 1.63
N ASP A 128 -12.08 11.08 1.15
CA ASP A 128 -13.41 11.69 0.93
C ASP A 128 -14.03 12.18 2.26
N ALA A 129 -13.79 11.48 3.37
CA ALA A 129 -14.22 11.92 4.70
C ALA A 129 -13.52 13.21 5.14
N VAL A 130 -12.22 13.32 4.87
CA VAL A 130 -11.43 14.53 5.15
C VAL A 130 -11.86 15.68 4.24
N GLN A 131 -11.93 15.45 2.93
CA GLN A 131 -12.27 16.47 1.93
C GLN A 131 -13.74 16.90 1.95
N ALA A 132 -14.63 16.12 2.56
CA ALA A 132 -15.99 16.55 2.83
C ALA A 132 -16.07 17.70 3.84
N VAL A 133 -15.06 17.86 4.71
CA VAL A 133 -14.95 18.99 5.64
C VAL A 133 -14.36 20.22 4.95
N ASP A 134 -13.29 20.01 4.17
CA ASP A 134 -12.67 21.06 3.35
C ASP A 134 -12.00 20.41 2.13
N ALA A 135 -12.55 20.68 0.95
CA ALA A 135 -12.09 20.11 -0.31
C ALA A 135 -10.67 20.56 -0.73
N THR A 136 -10.10 21.56 -0.09
CA THR A 136 -8.75 22.04 -0.37
C THR A 136 -7.67 21.21 0.32
N LEU A 137 -8.04 20.38 1.31
CA LEU A 137 -7.11 19.56 2.07
C LEU A 137 -6.43 18.53 1.17
N LYS A 138 -5.11 18.54 1.20
CA LYS A 138 -4.29 17.58 0.46
C LYS A 138 -4.05 16.33 1.28
N CYS A 139 -4.08 15.19 0.60
CA CYS A 139 -3.93 13.88 1.24
C CYS A 139 -2.79 13.08 0.62
N THR A 140 -2.11 12.31 1.45
CA THR A 140 -1.10 11.34 1.07
C THR A 140 -1.25 10.07 1.90
N ALA A 141 -0.63 8.99 1.46
CA ALA A 141 -0.39 7.79 2.25
C ALA A 141 1.01 7.28 1.93
N ASN A 142 1.73 6.82 2.95
CA ASN A 142 3.09 6.36 2.77
C ASN A 142 3.13 4.97 2.11
N LEU A 143 3.84 4.87 1.01
CA LEU A 143 4.11 3.63 0.31
C LEU A 143 5.40 3.01 0.84
N MET A 144 5.54 1.70 0.69
CA MET A 144 6.77 0.99 1.04
C MET A 144 7.50 0.60 -0.22
N GLU A 145 8.77 0.80 -0.32
CA GLU A 145 9.65 0.35 -1.42
C GLU A 145 8.92 -0.29 -2.64
N ARG A 146 9.44 -1.33 -3.26
CA ARG A 146 8.78 -2.12 -4.32
C ARG A 146 7.90 -3.20 -3.71
N PHE A 147 6.72 -2.83 -3.27
CA PHE A 147 5.80 -3.73 -2.59
C PHE A 147 4.88 -4.44 -3.58
N TRP A 148 4.96 -5.75 -3.66
CA TRP A 148 4.30 -6.58 -4.67
C TRP A 148 2.79 -6.77 -4.48
N ASP A 149 2.25 -6.40 -3.32
CA ASP A 149 0.85 -6.66 -3.00
C ASP A 149 -0.11 -5.71 -3.72
N TYR A 150 0.35 -4.50 -4.07
CA TYR A 150 -0.48 -3.46 -4.66
C TYR A 150 0.14 -2.80 -5.89
N ASP A 151 -0.71 -2.43 -6.84
CA ASP A 151 -0.34 -1.56 -7.95
C ASP A 151 -0.28 -0.10 -7.46
N TYR A 152 0.92 0.41 -7.29
CA TYR A 152 1.17 1.77 -6.81
C TYR A 152 0.73 2.86 -7.79
N PHE A 153 0.74 2.61 -9.09
CA PHE A 153 0.18 3.57 -10.05
C PHE A 153 -1.32 3.77 -9.79
N SER A 154 -2.04 2.67 -9.55
CA SER A 154 -3.46 2.74 -9.21
C SER A 154 -3.71 3.42 -7.86
N LEU A 155 -2.90 3.16 -6.83
CA LEU A 155 -3.03 3.81 -5.52
C LEU A 155 -2.74 5.31 -5.62
N ALA A 156 -1.70 5.71 -6.34
CA ALA A 156 -1.29 7.10 -6.48
C ALA A 156 -2.38 8.00 -7.09
N GLU A 157 -3.31 7.46 -7.88
CA GLU A 157 -4.47 8.22 -8.36
C GLU A 157 -5.35 8.77 -7.21
N GLY A 158 -5.38 8.07 -6.07
CA GLY A 158 -6.12 8.48 -4.87
C GLY A 158 -5.38 9.47 -3.96
N MET A 159 -4.12 9.78 -4.23
CA MET A 159 -3.27 10.67 -3.45
C MET A 159 -3.09 12.02 -4.14
N ASP A 160 -3.03 13.11 -3.40
CA ASP A 160 -2.64 14.42 -3.94
C ASP A 160 -1.12 14.49 -4.13
N VAL A 161 -0.36 13.93 -3.19
CA VAL A 161 1.10 13.83 -3.21
C VAL A 161 1.49 12.39 -2.91
N VAL A 162 2.45 11.84 -3.63
CA VAL A 162 3.04 10.53 -3.31
C VAL A 162 3.97 10.71 -2.12
N SER A 163 3.90 9.81 -1.16
CA SER A 163 4.90 9.67 -0.10
C SER A 163 5.31 8.21 0.08
N TRP A 164 6.50 7.98 0.61
CA TRP A 164 7.00 6.63 0.82
C TRP A 164 8.04 6.55 1.93
N ASP A 165 8.36 5.33 2.35
CA ASP A 165 9.25 5.04 3.46
C ASP A 165 10.50 4.31 2.95
N SER A 166 11.67 4.81 3.36
CA SER A 166 12.96 4.34 2.88
C SER A 166 13.92 4.06 4.03
N TYR A 167 14.30 2.79 4.16
CA TYR A 167 15.17 2.31 5.24
C TYR A 167 16.38 1.54 4.71
N PRO A 168 17.30 2.19 3.96
CA PRO A 168 18.45 1.51 3.38
C PRO A 168 19.39 0.96 4.45
N ALA A 169 19.73 -0.31 4.31
CA ALA A 169 20.66 -0.98 5.23
C ALA A 169 22.12 -0.77 4.82
N TRP A 170 22.62 0.44 5.01
CA TRP A 170 23.99 0.84 4.62
C TRP A 170 25.12 0.06 5.28
N HIS A 171 24.83 -0.78 6.24
CA HIS A 171 25.80 -1.64 6.90
C HIS A 171 25.95 -3.03 6.25
N SER A 172 25.19 -3.32 5.20
CA SER A 172 25.19 -4.63 4.54
C SER A 172 25.36 -4.48 3.03
N GLY A 173 26.30 -5.23 2.48
CA GLY A 173 26.55 -5.31 1.06
C GLY A 173 27.36 -4.14 0.49
N ASP A 174 27.29 -3.99 -0.84
CA ASP A 174 27.95 -2.94 -1.59
C ASP A 174 27.13 -1.64 -1.51
N ASP A 175 27.77 -0.57 -1.08
CA ASP A 175 27.14 0.76 -0.98
C ASP A 175 26.67 1.31 -2.33
N VAL A 176 27.41 1.05 -3.42
CA VAL A 176 27.03 1.54 -4.75
C VAL A 176 25.78 0.83 -5.24
N ALA A 177 25.72 -0.50 -5.09
CA ALA A 177 24.54 -1.27 -5.41
C ALA A 177 23.32 -0.83 -4.58
N LYS A 178 23.53 -0.57 -3.28
CA LYS A 178 22.51 -0.07 -2.38
C LYS A 178 22.03 1.32 -2.77
N ALA A 179 22.94 2.24 -3.08
CA ALA A 179 22.59 3.57 -3.56
C ALA A 179 21.80 3.50 -4.87
N ALA A 180 22.18 2.66 -5.82
CA ALA A 180 21.45 2.47 -7.08
C ALA A 180 20.04 1.90 -6.86
N GLU A 181 19.88 0.93 -5.95
CA GLU A 181 18.58 0.38 -5.60
C GLU A 181 17.63 1.46 -5.06
N PHE A 182 18.08 2.27 -4.12
CA PHE A 182 17.26 3.32 -3.53
C PHE A 182 17.04 4.51 -4.49
N ALA A 183 18.02 4.85 -5.33
CA ALA A 183 17.84 5.79 -6.42
C ALA A 183 16.68 5.38 -7.34
N MET A 184 16.66 4.11 -7.77
CA MET A 184 15.57 3.55 -8.57
C MET A 184 14.22 3.63 -7.84
N ASN A 185 14.18 3.32 -6.54
CA ASN A 185 12.94 3.42 -5.77
C ASN A 185 12.42 4.87 -5.70
N HIS A 186 13.30 5.86 -5.47
CA HIS A 186 12.94 7.27 -5.52
C HIS A 186 12.38 7.68 -6.88
N ASP A 187 13.02 7.25 -7.98
CA ASP A 187 12.56 7.54 -9.34
C ASP A 187 11.22 6.89 -9.66
N ILE A 188 10.97 5.66 -9.17
CA ILE A 188 9.65 5.02 -9.26
C ILE A 188 8.60 5.89 -8.56
N MET A 189 8.82 6.30 -7.31
CA MET A 189 7.86 7.10 -6.55
C MET A 189 7.58 8.45 -7.23
N ARG A 190 8.60 9.09 -7.75
CA ARG A 190 8.43 10.32 -8.57
C ARG A 190 7.61 10.07 -9.82
N SER A 191 7.81 8.93 -10.49
CA SER A 191 7.14 8.60 -11.76
C SER A 191 5.64 8.32 -11.60
N LEU A 192 5.18 7.88 -10.40
CA LEU A 192 3.78 7.54 -10.16
C LEU A 192 2.80 8.68 -10.48
N LYS A 193 3.24 9.93 -10.28
CA LYS A 193 2.45 11.13 -10.60
C LYS A 193 3.21 12.15 -11.45
N ASN A 194 4.43 11.84 -11.88
CA ASN A 194 5.33 12.74 -12.59
C ASN A 194 5.48 14.11 -11.88
N GLN A 195 5.60 14.07 -10.55
CA GLN A 195 5.77 15.24 -9.69
C GLN A 195 6.68 14.90 -8.50
N PRO A 196 7.19 15.90 -7.76
CA PRO A 196 7.93 15.67 -6.53
C PRO A 196 7.14 14.83 -5.54
N PHE A 197 7.84 14.05 -4.73
CA PHE A 197 7.27 13.18 -3.69
C PHE A 197 7.77 13.58 -2.29
N LEU A 198 7.26 12.95 -1.26
CA LEU A 198 7.72 13.11 0.12
C LEU A 198 8.38 11.82 0.60
N LEU A 199 9.57 11.90 1.17
CA LEU A 199 10.13 10.81 1.97
C LEU A 199 9.54 10.94 3.38
N MET A 200 8.53 10.08 3.66
CA MET A 200 7.72 10.19 4.86
C MET A 200 8.38 9.52 6.06
N GLU A 201 9.15 8.47 5.81
CA GLU A 201 9.92 7.81 6.85
C GLU A 201 11.33 7.49 6.35
N SER A 202 12.33 7.76 7.17
CA SER A 202 13.71 7.30 7.00
C SER A 202 14.38 7.26 8.37
N THR A 203 15.28 6.30 8.58
CA THR A 203 15.96 6.25 9.87
C THR A 203 17.23 7.10 9.88
N PRO A 204 17.45 7.92 10.90
CA PRO A 204 18.75 8.58 11.08
C PRO A 204 19.86 7.58 11.41
N SER A 205 19.57 6.48 12.11
CA SER A 205 20.58 5.51 12.53
C SER A 205 20.07 4.07 12.48
N GLN A 206 19.24 3.63 13.43
CA GLN A 206 18.83 2.26 13.65
C GLN A 206 17.32 2.10 13.53
N VAL A 207 16.87 0.86 13.30
CA VAL A 207 15.47 0.46 13.32
C VAL A 207 15.25 -0.66 14.34
N ASN A 208 14.04 -0.75 14.89
CA ASN A 208 13.75 -1.72 15.95
C ASN A 208 13.30 -3.11 15.44
N TRP A 209 13.07 -3.27 14.14
CA TRP A 209 12.58 -4.52 13.54
C TRP A 209 13.66 -5.38 12.88
N LYS A 210 14.90 -4.92 12.80
CA LYS A 210 16.02 -5.73 12.28
C LYS A 210 16.74 -6.45 13.41
N PRO A 211 17.06 -7.74 13.24
CA PRO A 211 17.77 -8.50 14.28
C PRO A 211 19.19 -7.98 14.55
N VAL A 212 19.82 -7.38 13.56
CA VAL A 212 21.12 -6.74 13.66
C VAL A 212 21.05 -5.33 13.10
N ASN A 213 21.43 -4.37 13.91
CA ASN A 213 21.58 -2.97 13.53
C ASN A 213 23.03 -2.52 13.74
N LYS A 214 23.52 -1.72 12.80
CA LYS A 214 24.79 -1.01 12.94
C LYS A 214 24.56 0.46 12.70
N LEU A 215 25.33 1.28 13.38
CA LEU A 215 25.33 2.73 13.15
C LEU A 215 25.70 3.03 11.70
N LYS A 216 25.08 4.03 11.12
CA LYS A 216 25.52 4.59 9.85
C LYS A 216 26.93 5.17 10.01
N ARG A 217 27.77 4.96 9.01
CA ARG A 217 29.08 5.61 8.97
C ARG A 217 28.92 7.14 8.93
N PRO A 218 29.89 7.90 9.45
CA PRO A 218 29.86 9.35 9.38
C PRO A 218 29.62 9.84 7.93
N GLY A 219 28.73 10.81 7.77
CA GLY A 219 28.33 11.35 6.46
C GLY A 219 27.25 10.55 5.72
N MET A 220 27.04 9.28 6.02
CA MET A 220 26.07 8.42 5.30
C MET A 220 24.61 8.88 5.50
N HIS A 221 24.28 9.38 6.66
CA HIS A 221 22.95 9.94 6.93
C HIS A 221 22.65 11.15 6.04
N LEU A 222 23.62 12.08 5.95
CA LEU A 222 23.50 13.25 5.08
C LEU A 222 23.42 12.84 3.61
N LEU A 223 24.32 11.95 3.16
CA LEU A 223 24.36 11.48 1.78
C LEU A 223 23.03 10.82 1.37
N SER A 224 22.50 9.94 2.20
CA SER A 224 21.21 9.26 1.95
C SER A 224 20.05 10.26 1.84
N SER A 225 20.03 11.28 2.70
CA SER A 225 19.00 12.33 2.67
C SER A 225 19.13 13.20 1.43
N LEU A 226 20.35 13.59 1.06
CA LEU A 226 20.60 14.38 -0.15
C LEU A 226 20.30 13.58 -1.42
N GLN A 227 20.52 12.27 -1.43
CA GLN A 227 20.12 11.41 -2.54
C GLN A 227 18.60 11.50 -2.76
N ALA A 228 17.79 11.35 -1.71
CA ALA A 228 16.35 11.49 -1.83
C ALA A 228 15.92 12.84 -2.44
N VAL A 229 16.54 13.93 -1.98
CA VAL A 229 16.29 15.28 -2.51
C VAL A 229 16.72 15.40 -3.98
N ALA A 230 17.88 14.86 -4.34
CA ALA A 230 18.38 14.86 -5.71
C ALA A 230 17.45 14.10 -6.68
N HIS A 231 16.75 13.06 -6.21
CA HIS A 231 15.76 12.32 -6.97
C HIS A 231 14.34 12.93 -6.91
N GLY A 232 14.17 14.07 -6.25
CA GLY A 232 12.93 14.87 -6.28
C GLY A 232 12.07 14.79 -5.02
N SER A 233 12.59 14.31 -3.90
CA SER A 233 11.89 14.44 -2.62
C SER A 233 11.88 15.88 -2.13
N GLN A 234 10.72 16.35 -1.67
CA GLN A 234 10.56 17.67 -1.05
C GLN A 234 10.72 17.64 0.48
N SER A 235 10.81 16.46 1.07
CA SER A 235 11.01 16.29 2.51
C SER A 235 11.82 15.04 2.81
N VAL A 236 12.48 15.04 3.96
CA VAL A 236 13.04 13.83 4.57
C VAL A 236 12.58 13.82 6.01
N CYS A 237 11.59 13.01 6.32
CA CYS A 237 11.08 12.82 7.68
C CYS A 237 11.78 11.62 8.32
N TYR A 238 12.23 11.78 9.56
CA TYR A 238 12.98 10.74 10.25
C TYR A 238 12.12 9.99 11.27
N PHE A 239 12.21 8.68 11.22
CA PHE A 239 11.61 7.77 12.18
C PHE A 239 12.67 6.77 12.65
N GLN A 240 13.14 6.80 13.91
CA GLN A 240 12.86 7.74 14.99
C GLN A 240 14.13 8.55 15.27
N TRP A 241 13.92 9.82 15.65
CA TRP A 241 15.04 10.68 16.05
C TRP A 241 15.57 10.31 17.42
#